data_daa30022e47beefcf10cd27e7e47b45c
#
_entry.id   daa30022e47beefcf10cd27e7e47b45c
#
_cell.length_a   1.000
_cell.length_b   1.000
_cell.length_c   1.000
_cell.angle_alpha   90.00
_cell.angle_beta   90.00
_cell.angle_gamma   90.00
#
_symmetry.space_group_name_H-M   'P 1'
#
loop_
_entity.id
_entity.type
_entity.pdbx_description
1 polymer ?
#
loop_
_entity_poly.entity_id
_entity_poly.type
_entity_poly.pdbx_seq_one_letter_code
_entity_poly.pdbx_strand_id
1 'polypeptide(L)'
;KNVIGFQEKEGFKVAGKFPKLVGLTDGANLEIHVLKLGDEKTATKLKLMQVNAKKKTQILDQSYIHTVTGFSYLTIFVNDVEQVIKNAKKHGYKPHAQSPQILPPGLPQDVCLLMLKDPDGNFVEIVGPLTEKLKNR
;
A
#
# COMPACT_ATOMS: atom_id res chain seq x y z
N LYS A 1 4.16 5.45 -4.39
CA LYS A 1 5.16 6.52 -4.46
C LYS A 1 4.48 7.89 -4.48
N ASN A 2 3.84 8.28 -5.56
CA ASN A 2 3.32 9.65 -5.77
C ASN A 2 2.10 10.02 -4.91
N VAL A 3 1.37 9.07 -4.35
CA VAL A 3 0.19 9.29 -3.52
C VAL A 3 0.57 9.45 -2.05
N ILE A 4 1.37 8.52 -1.51
CA ILE A 4 1.70 8.43 -0.08
C ILE A 4 3.01 9.14 0.25
N GLY A 5 3.90 9.31 -0.73
CA GLY A 5 5.18 10.01 -0.56
C GLY A 5 6.38 9.09 -0.35
N PHE A 6 6.26 7.80 -0.67
CA PHE A 6 7.43 6.91 -0.63
C PHE A 6 8.54 7.39 -1.57
N GLN A 7 9.76 7.34 -1.08
CA GLN A 7 10.97 7.53 -1.86
C GLN A 7 11.45 6.18 -2.39
N GLU A 8 11.69 6.10 -3.69
CA GLU A 8 12.32 4.94 -4.28
C GLU A 8 13.82 4.99 -4.04
N LYS A 9 14.38 3.92 -3.52
CA LYS A 9 15.81 3.71 -3.32
C LYS A 9 16.32 2.74 -4.38
N GLU A 10 17.63 2.55 -4.41
CA GLU A 10 18.25 1.60 -5.33
C GLU A 10 17.62 0.22 -5.19
N GLY A 11 17.03 -0.25 -6.28
CA GLY A 11 16.46 -1.59 -6.41
C GLY A 11 17.49 -2.58 -6.93
N PHE A 12 17.09 -3.82 -7.11
CA PHE A 12 17.98 -4.86 -7.64
C PHE A 12 17.20 -5.94 -8.38
N LYS A 13 17.89 -6.69 -9.22
CA LYS A 13 17.32 -7.81 -9.98
C LYS A 13 17.80 -9.13 -9.39
N VAL A 14 16.90 -10.10 -9.37
CA VAL A 14 17.21 -11.48 -8.96
C VAL A 14 16.83 -12.43 -10.09
N ALA A 15 17.78 -13.22 -10.53
CA ALA A 15 17.63 -14.08 -11.69
C ALA A 15 18.29 -15.45 -11.47
N GLY A 16 18.18 -16.33 -12.47
CA GLY A 16 18.78 -17.65 -12.45
C GLY A 16 18.04 -18.63 -11.54
N LYS A 17 18.77 -19.48 -10.81
CA LYS A 17 18.19 -20.54 -9.99
C LYS A 17 17.70 -20.06 -8.63
N PHE A 18 18.23 -18.96 -8.11
CA PHE A 18 18.00 -18.50 -6.74
C PHE A 18 16.51 -18.26 -6.41
N PRO A 19 15.71 -17.55 -7.21
CA PRO A 19 14.28 -17.34 -6.89
C PRO A 19 13.51 -18.65 -6.69
N LYS A 20 13.84 -19.69 -7.44
CA LYS A 20 13.22 -21.01 -7.31
C LYS A 20 13.72 -21.76 -6.06
N LEU A 21 15.01 -21.69 -5.78
CA LEU A 21 15.62 -22.40 -4.65
C LEU A 21 15.09 -21.89 -3.30
N VAL A 22 14.77 -20.61 -3.20
CA VAL A 22 14.21 -20.01 -1.97
C VAL A 22 12.66 -19.91 -1.99
N GLY A 23 11.99 -20.47 -3.02
CA GLY A 23 10.53 -20.51 -3.09
C GLY A 23 9.85 -19.19 -3.40
N LEU A 24 10.57 -18.19 -3.92
CA LEU A 24 9.97 -16.90 -4.30
C LEU A 24 9.16 -16.99 -5.60
N THR A 25 9.65 -17.75 -6.59
CA THR A 25 8.96 -17.98 -7.86
C THR A 25 9.21 -19.40 -8.35
N ASP A 26 8.52 -19.78 -9.39
CA ASP A 26 8.72 -21.06 -10.13
C ASP A 26 9.96 -21.04 -11.07
N GLY A 27 10.81 -20.04 -10.95
CA GLY A 27 12.00 -19.80 -11.79
C GLY A 27 11.92 -18.51 -12.61
N ALA A 28 10.85 -17.72 -12.43
CA ALA A 28 10.76 -16.41 -13.06
C ALA A 28 11.73 -15.42 -12.41
N ASN A 29 12.29 -14.53 -13.23
CA ASN A 29 13.16 -13.45 -12.75
C ASN A 29 12.34 -12.37 -12.06
N LEU A 30 12.98 -11.70 -11.09
CA LEU A 30 12.39 -10.66 -10.26
C LEU A 30 13.11 -9.34 -10.47
N GLU A 31 12.35 -8.25 -10.48
CA GLU A 31 12.83 -6.90 -10.31
C GLU A 31 12.27 -6.35 -8.99
N ILE A 32 13.16 -5.95 -8.09
CA ILE A 32 12.82 -5.52 -6.74
C ILE A 32 12.91 -4.00 -6.67
N HIS A 33 11.77 -3.35 -6.43
CA HIS A 33 11.68 -1.92 -6.15
C HIS A 33 11.68 -1.72 -4.64
N VAL A 34 12.61 -0.94 -4.14
CA VAL A 34 12.74 -0.65 -2.71
C VAL A 34 12.17 0.74 -2.44
N LEU A 35 11.10 0.79 -1.64
CA LEU A 35 10.43 2.02 -1.25
C LEU A 35 10.68 2.29 0.23
N LYS A 36 10.99 3.54 0.58
CA LYS A 36 11.19 4.01 1.95
C LYS A 36 10.27 5.18 2.24
N LEU A 37 9.59 5.16 3.38
CA LEU A 37 8.81 6.27 3.90
C LEU A 37 9.54 6.84 5.12
N GLY A 38 9.80 8.16 5.11
CA GLY A 38 10.63 8.82 6.13
C GLY A 38 12.14 8.71 5.85
N ASP A 39 12.93 9.50 6.60
CA ASP A 39 14.38 9.63 6.39
C ASP A 39 15.22 8.93 7.49
N GLU A 40 14.60 8.46 8.57
CA GLU A 40 15.27 7.80 9.66
C GLU A 40 16.02 6.56 9.19
N LYS A 41 17.19 6.27 9.79
CA LYS A 41 17.97 5.06 9.47
C LYS A 41 17.17 3.76 9.61
N THR A 42 16.26 3.73 10.58
CA THR A 42 15.41 2.59 10.95
C THR A 42 14.08 2.55 10.22
N ALA A 43 13.79 3.53 9.34
CA ALA A 43 12.53 3.57 8.60
C ALA A 43 12.30 2.28 7.81
N THR A 44 11.13 1.70 7.97
CA THR A 44 10.72 0.47 7.31
C THR A 44 10.78 0.61 5.79
N LYS A 45 11.30 -0.42 5.14
CA LYS A 45 11.35 -0.50 3.68
C LYS A 45 10.25 -1.43 3.17
N LEU A 46 9.48 -0.94 2.22
CA LEU A 46 8.55 -1.74 1.43
C LEU A 46 9.26 -2.22 0.16
N LYS A 47 9.29 -3.51 -0.08
CA LYS A 47 9.82 -4.09 -1.32
C LYS A 47 8.67 -4.55 -2.21
N LEU A 48 8.55 -3.96 -3.38
CA LEU A 48 7.63 -4.41 -4.42
C LEU A 48 8.41 -5.29 -5.41
N MET A 49 7.90 -6.49 -5.66
CA MET A 49 8.55 -7.45 -6.55
C MET A 49 7.76 -7.56 -7.85
N GLN A 50 8.34 -7.05 -8.93
CA GLN A 50 7.82 -7.29 -10.28
C GLN A 50 8.33 -8.65 -10.77
N VAL A 51 7.40 -9.54 -11.07
CA VAL A 51 7.70 -10.90 -11.53
C VAL A 51 7.53 -10.98 -13.04
N ASN A 52 8.58 -11.36 -13.78
CA ASN A 52 8.52 -11.64 -15.20
C ASN A 52 7.99 -13.06 -15.45
N ALA A 53 6.75 -13.32 -15.06
CA ALA A 53 6.12 -14.61 -15.25
C ALA A 53 5.58 -14.77 -16.70
N LYS A 54 5.70 -15.98 -17.25
CA LYS A 54 5.15 -16.32 -18.56
C LYS A 54 3.62 -16.40 -18.56
N LYS A 55 3.02 -16.71 -17.42
CA LYS A 55 1.56 -16.78 -17.22
C LYS A 55 1.06 -15.48 -16.60
N LYS A 56 -0.04 -14.94 -17.15
CA LYS A 56 -0.73 -13.81 -16.52
C LYS A 56 -1.28 -14.25 -15.16
N THR A 57 -1.03 -13.46 -14.15
CA THR A 57 -1.63 -13.62 -12.83
C THR A 57 -3.13 -13.33 -12.92
N GLN A 58 -3.96 -14.15 -12.33
CA GLN A 58 -5.37 -13.87 -12.20
C GLN A 58 -5.57 -12.81 -11.12
N ILE A 59 -6.23 -11.70 -11.45
CA ILE A 59 -6.66 -10.72 -10.47
C ILE A 59 -7.89 -11.32 -9.79
N LEU A 60 -7.79 -11.56 -8.47
CA LEU A 60 -8.91 -11.98 -7.66
C LEU A 60 -9.76 -10.77 -7.28
N ASP A 61 -11.08 -10.90 -7.34
CA ASP A 61 -11.97 -9.85 -6.85
C ASP A 61 -11.88 -9.76 -5.32
N GLN A 62 -11.27 -8.69 -4.84
CA GLN A 62 -11.20 -8.33 -3.42
C GLN A 62 -12.18 -7.20 -3.15
N SER A 63 -13.47 -7.52 -3.00
CA SER A 63 -14.48 -6.54 -2.61
C SER A 63 -14.31 -6.08 -1.16
N TYR A 64 -13.87 -7.00 -0.29
CA TYR A 64 -13.59 -6.75 1.14
C TYR A 64 -12.33 -7.50 1.58
N ILE A 65 -11.73 -7.10 2.71
CA ILE A 65 -10.51 -7.72 3.25
C ILE A 65 -10.65 -9.22 3.58
N HIS A 66 -11.86 -9.74 3.70
CA HIS A 66 -12.14 -11.15 4.02
C HIS A 66 -12.57 -11.99 2.81
N THR A 67 -12.65 -11.40 1.60
CA THR A 67 -13.10 -12.14 0.40
C THR A 67 -12.06 -13.13 -0.12
N VAL A 68 -10.80 -12.91 0.20
CA VAL A 68 -9.70 -13.80 -0.18
C VAL A 68 -8.84 -14.08 1.04
N THR A 69 -8.39 -15.33 1.20
CA THR A 69 -7.43 -15.69 2.26
C THR A 69 -6.02 -15.25 1.89
N GLY A 70 -5.23 -14.88 2.89
CA GLY A 70 -3.84 -14.48 2.74
C GLY A 70 -3.57 -13.08 3.28
N PHE A 71 -2.63 -12.37 2.68
CA PHE A 71 -2.32 -10.99 3.05
C PHE A 71 -3.44 -10.06 2.56
N SER A 72 -4.18 -9.46 3.50
CA SER A 72 -5.41 -8.74 3.19
C SER A 72 -5.21 -7.26 2.95
N TYR A 73 -4.35 -6.59 3.74
CA TYR A 73 -4.09 -5.15 3.60
C TYR A 73 -2.76 -4.74 4.24
N LEU A 74 -2.28 -3.57 3.88
CA LEU A 74 -1.12 -2.91 4.45
C LEU A 74 -1.57 -1.62 5.14
N THR A 75 -1.20 -1.43 6.42
CA THR A 75 -1.42 -0.17 7.13
C THR A 75 -0.19 0.73 7.00
N ILE A 76 -0.40 1.98 6.63
CA ILE A 76 0.64 3.00 6.52
C ILE A 76 0.23 4.22 7.33
N PHE A 77 1.07 4.59 8.30
CA PHE A 77 0.88 5.81 9.08
C PHE A 77 1.46 7.01 8.33
N VAL A 78 0.70 8.10 8.28
CA VAL A 78 1.07 9.33 7.61
C VAL A 78 0.84 10.54 8.51
N ASN A 79 1.56 11.63 8.27
CA ASN A 79 1.39 12.87 9.02
C ASN A 79 0.29 13.78 8.45
N ASP A 80 -0.18 13.51 7.22
CA ASP A 80 -1.17 14.34 6.53
C ASP A 80 -2.06 13.48 5.60
N VAL A 81 -3.22 13.08 6.11
CA VAL A 81 -4.21 12.30 5.36
C VAL A 81 -4.86 13.13 4.25
N GLU A 82 -5.07 14.44 4.46
CA GLU A 82 -5.64 15.32 3.43
C GLU A 82 -4.74 15.42 2.21
N GLN A 83 -3.42 15.51 2.42
CA GLN A 83 -2.46 15.52 1.33
C GLN A 83 -2.47 14.21 0.57
N VAL A 84 -2.62 13.07 1.26
CA VAL A 84 -2.77 11.75 0.60
C VAL A 84 -4.03 11.72 -0.26
N ILE A 85 -5.18 12.18 0.26
CA ILE A 85 -6.43 12.26 -0.50
C ILE A 85 -6.29 13.15 -1.74
N LYS A 86 -5.67 14.32 -1.60
CA LYS A 86 -5.42 15.25 -2.71
C LYS A 86 -4.53 14.62 -3.78
N ASN A 87 -3.46 13.95 -3.38
CA ASN A 87 -2.56 13.25 -4.27
C ASN A 87 -3.26 12.06 -4.96
N ALA A 88 -4.02 11.26 -4.20
CA ALA A 88 -4.81 10.16 -4.75
C ALA A 88 -5.74 10.66 -5.87
N LYS A 89 -6.52 11.71 -5.59
CA LYS A 89 -7.42 12.33 -6.58
C LYS A 89 -6.67 12.81 -7.81
N LYS A 90 -5.52 13.47 -7.64
CA LYS A 90 -4.67 13.95 -8.76
C LYS A 90 -4.21 12.80 -9.66
N HIS A 91 -4.00 11.62 -9.11
CA HIS A 91 -3.56 10.42 -9.83
C HIS A 91 -4.70 9.46 -10.21
N GLY A 92 -5.97 9.91 -10.11
CA GLY A 92 -7.13 9.12 -10.54
C GLY A 92 -7.61 8.06 -9.55
N TYR A 93 -7.06 8.02 -8.34
CA TYR A 93 -7.51 7.12 -7.28
C TYR A 93 -8.60 7.77 -6.43
N LYS A 94 -9.53 6.95 -5.97
CA LYS A 94 -10.63 7.39 -5.08
C LYS A 94 -10.55 6.64 -3.76
N PRO A 95 -10.94 7.28 -2.64
CA PRO A 95 -11.18 6.57 -1.39
C PRO A 95 -12.15 5.40 -1.60
N HIS A 96 -11.84 4.27 -0.98
CA HIS A 96 -12.72 3.11 -1.00
C HIS A 96 -13.89 3.32 -0.02
N ALA A 97 -15.09 2.96 -0.44
CA ALA A 97 -16.33 3.15 0.32
C ALA A 97 -16.51 4.62 0.77
N GLN A 98 -16.91 4.83 2.01
CA GLN A 98 -17.15 6.16 2.59
C GLN A 98 -15.95 6.69 3.39
N SER A 99 -14.74 6.15 3.16
CA SER A 99 -13.53 6.66 3.84
C SER A 99 -13.10 8.04 3.33
N PRO A 100 -12.43 8.90 4.12
CA PRO A 100 -11.95 8.60 5.46
C PRO A 100 -13.05 8.63 6.53
N GLN A 101 -12.86 7.87 7.60
CA GLN A 101 -13.74 7.81 8.76
C GLN A 101 -12.95 8.03 10.06
N ILE A 102 -13.61 8.62 11.06
CA ILE A 102 -13.11 8.65 12.44
C ILE A 102 -13.17 7.24 13.00
N LEU A 103 -12.22 6.88 13.84
CA LEU A 103 -12.21 5.56 14.46
C LEU A 103 -13.39 5.39 15.45
N PRO A 104 -13.90 4.16 15.62
CA PRO A 104 -14.95 3.88 16.60
C PRO A 104 -14.57 4.25 18.02
N PRO A 105 -15.55 4.54 18.91
CA PRO A 105 -15.30 4.77 20.33
C PRO A 105 -14.48 3.64 20.96
N GLY A 106 -13.52 3.99 21.81
CA GLY A 106 -12.57 3.04 22.41
C GLY A 106 -11.24 2.93 21.67
N LEU A 107 -11.13 3.48 20.45
CA LEU A 107 -9.90 3.67 19.72
C LEU A 107 -9.47 5.16 19.72
N PRO A 108 -8.23 5.50 19.31
CA PRO A 108 -7.78 6.90 19.24
C PRO A 108 -8.74 7.77 18.41
N GLN A 109 -9.24 8.85 18.99
CA GLN A 109 -10.24 9.73 18.35
C GLN A 109 -9.61 10.93 17.63
N ASP A 110 -8.31 11.07 17.71
CA ASP A 110 -7.50 12.12 17.07
C ASP A 110 -6.93 11.70 15.70
N VAL A 111 -7.25 10.50 15.27
CA VAL A 111 -6.85 9.96 13.95
C VAL A 111 -8.06 9.55 13.12
N CYS A 112 -7.87 9.47 11.82
CA CYS A 112 -8.84 8.92 10.88
C CYS A 112 -8.21 7.83 10.01
N LEU A 113 -9.05 6.99 9.46
CA LEU A 113 -8.71 5.89 8.59
C LEU A 113 -9.23 6.16 7.19
N LEU A 114 -8.31 6.13 6.22
CA LEU A 114 -8.59 6.21 4.78
C LEU A 114 -8.24 4.87 4.14
N MET A 115 -9.16 4.28 3.42
CA MET A 115 -8.90 3.05 2.64
C MET A 115 -8.75 3.40 1.17
N LEU A 116 -7.67 2.94 0.56
CA LEU A 116 -7.40 3.00 -0.88
C LEU A 116 -7.21 1.58 -1.44
N LYS A 117 -7.27 1.46 -2.76
CA LYS A 117 -6.77 0.29 -3.48
C LYS A 117 -5.58 0.69 -4.34
N ASP A 118 -4.57 -0.17 -4.38
CA ASP A 118 -3.45 -0.03 -5.29
C ASP A 118 -3.84 -0.48 -6.73
N PRO A 119 -2.97 -0.30 -7.74
CA PRO A 119 -3.25 -0.73 -9.11
C PRO A 119 -3.52 -2.23 -9.28
N ASP A 120 -3.04 -3.06 -8.37
CA ASP A 120 -3.23 -4.52 -8.38
C ASP A 120 -4.47 -4.95 -7.60
N GLY A 121 -5.22 -3.98 -7.01
CA GLY A 121 -6.43 -4.21 -6.25
C GLY A 121 -6.22 -4.50 -4.76
N ASN A 122 -4.99 -4.45 -4.26
CA ASN A 122 -4.71 -4.66 -2.84
C ASN A 122 -5.21 -3.48 -2.00
N PHE A 123 -5.72 -3.78 -0.82
CA PHE A 123 -6.11 -2.74 0.12
C PHE A 123 -4.90 -2.09 0.79
N VAL A 124 -4.92 -0.76 0.82
CA VAL A 124 -3.94 0.07 1.53
C VAL A 124 -4.69 0.97 2.50
N GLU A 125 -4.53 0.69 3.78
CA GLU A 125 -5.07 1.47 4.88
C GLU A 125 -4.09 2.60 5.23
N ILE A 126 -4.60 3.82 5.25
CA ILE A 126 -3.85 5.01 5.63
C ILE A 126 -4.41 5.52 6.95
N VAL A 127 -3.57 5.65 7.95
CA VAL A 127 -3.94 6.17 9.26
C VAL A 127 -3.14 7.44 9.55
N GLY A 128 -3.80 8.47 10.01
CA GLY A 128 -3.14 9.72 10.35
C GLY A 128 -4.06 10.73 11.03
N PRO A 129 -3.56 11.93 11.35
CA PRO A 129 -4.28 12.92 12.15
C PRO A 129 -5.64 13.27 11.56
N LEU A 130 -6.64 13.36 12.43
CA LEU A 130 -7.96 13.87 12.12
C LEU A 130 -7.95 15.39 12.18
N THR A 131 -8.11 16.03 11.03
CA THR A 131 -8.20 17.50 10.93
C THR A 131 -9.64 17.98 11.08
N GLU A 132 -9.86 19.26 11.41
CA GLU A 132 -11.19 19.86 11.49
C GLU A 132 -11.96 19.75 10.17
N LYS A 133 -11.26 19.81 9.05
CA LYS A 133 -11.86 19.65 7.72
C LYS A 133 -12.37 18.23 7.48
N LEU A 134 -11.73 17.22 8.04
CA LEU A 134 -12.17 15.82 7.93
C LEU A 134 -13.29 15.49 8.91
N LYS A 135 -13.38 16.19 10.05
CA LYS A 135 -14.49 16.06 11.01
C LYS A 135 -15.83 16.54 10.45
N ASN A 136 -15.81 17.54 9.56
CA ASN A 136 -16.99 18.20 9.01
C ASN A 136 -17.41 17.64 7.63
N ARG A 137 -16.96 16.45 7.29
CA ARG A 137 -17.38 15.70 6.09
C ARG A 137 -18.51 14.74 6.42
#